data_349e23ede51cc2bb2e88bcc218547466
#
_entry.id   349e23ede51cc2bb2e88bcc218547466
#
_cell.length_a   1.000
_cell.length_b   1.000
_cell.length_c   1.000
_cell.angle_alpha   90.00
_cell.angle_beta   90.00
_cell.angle_gamma   90.00
#
_symmetry.space_group_name_H-M   'P 1'
#
loop_
_entity.id
_entity.type
_entity.pdbx_description
1 polymer ?
#
loop_
_entity_poly.entity_id
_entity_poly.type
_entity_poly.pdbx_seq_one_letter_code
_entity_poly.pdbx_strand_id
1 'polypeptide(L)'
;MRPCLAAVFCLLLGWGPAWAACAGPPHDEFDFWLGAWHDPATPAAEHYAVRRTAGGCAIEEVLTGGDGQIQGIAVAGWDSERKQWRQLWADSDRIVTVYVGGPAADGTFVLTSEPKGGGTRWRYTYRNIRPDGVDAEYASRVGEDGPWSTVWSGHFDRIGPPGN
;
A
#
# COMPACT_ATOMS: atom_id res chain seq x y z
N MET A 1 58.11 -10.12 41.99
CA MET A 1 56.79 -10.65 41.54
C MET A 1 55.86 -9.48 41.29
N ARG A 2 55.55 -9.19 40.04
CA ARG A 2 54.61 -8.13 39.65
C ARG A 2 53.36 -8.79 39.11
N PRO A 3 52.14 -8.44 39.58
CA PRO A 3 50.90 -8.99 39.04
C PRO A 3 50.54 -8.26 37.74
N CYS A 4 50.31 -9.02 36.67
CA CYS A 4 49.70 -8.54 35.44
C CYS A 4 48.19 -8.35 35.69
N LEU A 5 47.72 -7.10 35.58
CA LEU A 5 46.30 -6.79 35.49
C LEU A 5 45.83 -6.99 34.04
N ALA A 6 45.05 -8.02 33.76
CA ALA A 6 44.37 -8.23 32.54
C ALA A 6 43.10 -7.32 32.48
N ALA A 7 43.14 -6.31 31.64
CA ALA A 7 41.96 -5.48 31.36
C ALA A 7 40.99 -6.25 30.45
N VAL A 8 39.84 -6.65 31.01
CA VAL A 8 38.72 -7.20 30.22
C VAL A 8 38.01 -6.05 29.55
N PHE A 9 38.19 -5.95 28.25
CA PHE A 9 37.46 -4.99 27.41
C PHE A 9 36.09 -5.57 27.07
N CYS A 10 35.04 -5.21 27.82
CA CYS A 10 33.66 -5.52 27.48
C CYS A 10 33.25 -4.71 26.22
N LEU A 11 33.22 -5.35 25.06
CA LEU A 11 32.58 -4.83 23.87
C LEU A 11 31.08 -4.77 24.10
N LEU A 12 30.56 -3.61 24.49
CA LEU A 12 29.14 -3.30 24.44
C LEU A 12 28.75 -3.20 22.95
N LEU A 13 28.30 -4.29 22.40
CA LEU A 13 27.57 -4.29 21.11
C LEU A 13 26.29 -3.49 21.34
N GLY A 14 26.32 -2.21 21.00
CA GLY A 14 25.15 -1.36 20.97
C GLY A 14 24.14 -1.91 19.98
N TRP A 15 23.06 -2.48 20.47
CA TRP A 15 21.85 -2.69 19.68
C TRP A 15 21.25 -1.30 19.42
N GLY A 16 21.70 -0.66 18.34
CA GLY A 16 20.97 0.50 17.82
C GLY A 16 19.55 0.06 17.42
N PRO A 17 18.56 0.94 17.52
CA PRO A 17 17.22 0.63 17.03
C PRO A 17 17.36 0.19 15.56
N ALA A 18 16.81 -0.99 15.24
CA ALA A 18 16.70 -1.43 13.85
C ALA A 18 15.79 -0.43 13.13
N TRP A 19 16.40 0.54 12.48
CA TRP A 19 15.66 1.45 11.59
C TRP A 19 14.99 0.58 10.53
N ALA A 20 13.71 0.84 10.25
CA ALA A 20 13.02 0.13 9.19
C ALA A 20 13.89 0.22 7.93
N ALA A 21 14.24 -0.94 7.37
CA ALA A 21 15.16 -1.02 6.23
C ALA A 21 14.66 -0.24 5.00
N CYS A 22 13.39 0.16 5.02
CA CYS A 22 12.67 0.83 3.95
C CYS A 22 11.96 2.09 4.50
N ALA A 23 12.75 3.08 4.96
CA ALA A 23 12.25 4.38 5.38
C ALA A 23 12.65 5.46 4.37
N GLY A 24 11.78 6.47 4.17
CA GLY A 24 11.98 7.55 3.22
C GLY A 24 11.73 7.16 1.75
N PRO A 25 11.76 8.14 0.85
CA PRO A 25 11.49 7.90 -0.57
C PRO A 25 12.40 6.85 -1.20
N PRO A 26 11.86 5.96 -2.05
CA PRO A 26 10.45 5.90 -2.49
C PRO A 26 9.51 5.09 -1.59
N HIS A 27 9.99 4.53 -0.48
CA HIS A 27 9.26 3.55 0.32
C HIS A 27 8.10 4.13 1.13
N ASP A 28 8.04 5.45 1.33
CA ASP A 28 6.99 6.17 2.05
C ASP A 28 5.95 6.86 1.13
N GLU A 29 6.13 6.77 -0.19
CA GLU A 29 5.24 7.42 -1.15
C GLU A 29 3.79 6.90 -1.10
N PHE A 30 3.56 5.69 -0.59
CA PHE A 30 2.23 5.10 -0.43
C PHE A 30 1.73 5.15 1.02
N ASP A 31 2.44 5.84 1.92
CA ASP A 31 2.07 5.93 3.34
C ASP A 31 0.79 6.72 3.60
N PHE A 32 0.38 7.54 2.65
CA PHE A 32 -0.90 8.23 2.76
C PHE A 32 -2.07 7.25 2.93
N TRP A 33 -1.93 6.02 2.42
CA TRP A 33 -2.95 4.98 2.51
C TRP A 33 -2.92 4.17 3.81
N LEU A 34 -1.89 4.31 4.67
CA LEU A 34 -1.84 3.62 5.97
C LEU A 34 -2.98 4.09 6.88
N GLY A 35 -3.60 3.15 7.59
CA GLY A 35 -4.68 3.43 8.54
C GLY A 35 -5.92 2.60 8.31
N ALA A 36 -7.03 3.00 8.93
CA ALA A 36 -8.34 2.43 8.67
C ALA A 36 -9.19 3.45 7.89
N TRP A 37 -9.85 2.97 6.84
CA TRP A 37 -10.57 3.80 5.88
C TRP A 37 -11.97 3.28 5.61
N HIS A 38 -12.90 4.19 5.42
CA HIS A 38 -14.29 3.89 5.11
C HIS A 38 -14.80 4.84 4.03
N ASP A 39 -15.49 4.31 3.03
CA ASP A 39 -16.27 5.12 2.09
C ASP A 39 -17.66 5.37 2.71
N PRO A 40 -18.02 6.61 3.06
CA PRO A 40 -19.31 6.92 3.68
C PRO A 40 -20.52 6.58 2.81
N ALA A 41 -20.32 6.30 1.52
CA ALA A 41 -21.38 5.83 0.62
C ALA A 41 -21.64 4.32 0.73
N THR A 42 -20.81 3.57 1.45
CA THR A 42 -20.94 2.12 1.66
C THR A 42 -21.48 1.79 3.07
N PRO A 43 -21.89 0.53 3.34
CA PRO A 43 -22.28 0.11 4.68
C PRO A 43 -21.17 0.35 5.71
N ALA A 44 -21.51 0.82 6.91
CA ALA A 44 -20.53 1.18 7.95
C ALA A 44 -19.59 0.04 8.37
N ALA A 45 -19.95 -1.22 8.14
CA ALA A 45 -19.08 -2.36 8.39
C ALA A 45 -18.00 -2.56 7.32
N GLU A 46 -18.18 -1.99 6.12
CA GLU A 46 -17.21 -2.06 5.05
C GLU A 46 -16.08 -1.08 5.29
N HIS A 47 -14.86 -1.58 5.35
CA HIS A 47 -13.70 -0.75 5.60
C HIS A 47 -12.41 -1.41 5.10
N TYR A 48 -11.40 -0.58 4.87
CA TYR A 48 -10.03 -1.01 4.62
C TYR A 48 -9.20 -0.86 5.88
N ALA A 49 -8.39 -1.88 6.19
CA ALA A 49 -7.33 -1.81 7.19
C ALA A 49 -5.98 -1.92 6.47
N VAL A 50 -5.16 -0.89 6.57
CA VAL A 50 -3.90 -0.78 5.83
C VAL A 50 -2.75 -0.57 6.81
N ARG A 51 -1.74 -1.44 6.75
CA ARG A 51 -0.60 -1.40 7.66
C ARG A 51 0.72 -1.70 6.98
N ARG A 52 1.81 -1.24 7.58
CA ARG A 52 3.14 -1.69 7.18
C ARG A 52 3.41 -3.12 7.64
N THR A 53 4.11 -3.87 6.80
CA THR A 53 4.55 -5.25 7.06
C THR A 53 5.97 -5.47 6.52
N ALA A 54 6.49 -6.68 6.63
CA ALA A 54 7.83 -7.06 6.14
C ALA A 54 8.95 -6.10 6.62
N GLY A 55 8.96 -5.76 7.91
CA GLY A 55 9.97 -4.85 8.46
C GLY A 55 9.88 -3.41 7.97
N GLY A 56 8.70 -2.99 7.52
CA GLY A 56 8.45 -1.67 6.96
C GLY A 56 8.60 -1.56 5.44
N CYS A 57 8.95 -2.66 4.74
CA CYS A 57 9.22 -2.64 3.30
C CYS A 57 8.00 -2.95 2.43
N ALA A 58 6.88 -3.33 3.03
CA ALA A 58 5.64 -3.59 2.32
C ALA A 58 4.44 -3.00 3.07
N ILE A 59 3.36 -2.83 2.35
CA ILE A 59 2.05 -2.42 2.84
C ILE A 59 1.09 -3.57 2.61
N GLU A 60 0.38 -3.97 3.66
CA GLU A 60 -0.72 -4.92 3.61
C GLU A 60 -2.03 -4.15 3.70
N GLU A 61 -2.99 -4.52 2.87
CA GLU A 61 -4.33 -3.95 2.81
C GLU A 61 -5.33 -5.09 2.94
N VAL A 62 -6.33 -4.92 3.81
CA VAL A 62 -7.42 -5.86 4.00
C VAL A 62 -8.73 -5.11 3.84
N LEU A 63 -9.55 -5.53 2.87
CA LEU A 63 -10.92 -5.08 2.71
C LEU A 63 -11.86 -6.02 3.47
N THR A 64 -12.60 -5.46 4.42
CA THR A 64 -13.72 -6.13 5.09
C THR A 64 -15.01 -5.63 4.47
N GLY A 65 -15.86 -6.53 4.02
CA GLY A 65 -17.16 -6.19 3.44
C GLY A 65 -18.22 -5.84 4.48
N GLY A 66 -19.36 -5.37 4.00
CA GLY A 66 -20.49 -4.97 4.85
C GLY A 66 -21.09 -6.11 5.71
N ASP A 67 -20.79 -7.35 5.39
CA ASP A 67 -21.15 -8.56 6.15
C ASP A 67 -20.09 -8.95 7.22
N GLY A 68 -19.01 -8.17 7.33
CA GLY A 68 -17.90 -8.41 8.24
C GLY A 68 -16.93 -9.49 7.78
N GLN A 69 -17.07 -10.02 6.56
CA GLN A 69 -16.13 -10.99 6.00
C GLN A 69 -15.03 -10.27 5.21
N ILE A 70 -13.84 -10.88 5.16
CA ILE A 70 -12.76 -10.39 4.31
C ILE A 70 -13.14 -10.61 2.85
N GLN A 71 -13.25 -9.52 2.09
CA GLN A 71 -13.59 -9.52 0.67
C GLN A 71 -12.34 -9.46 -0.22
N GLY A 72 -11.24 -8.89 0.29
CA GLY A 72 -10.01 -8.80 -0.47
C GLY A 72 -8.80 -8.48 0.39
N ILE A 73 -7.65 -8.85 -0.12
CA ILE A 73 -6.35 -8.51 0.46
C ILE A 73 -5.39 -8.03 -0.61
N ALA A 74 -4.52 -7.09 -0.25
CA ALA A 74 -3.40 -6.73 -1.10
C ALA A 74 -2.09 -6.71 -0.32
N VAL A 75 -1.00 -6.89 -1.06
CA VAL A 75 0.36 -6.58 -0.60
C VAL A 75 1.02 -5.70 -1.64
N ALA A 76 1.51 -4.54 -1.21
CA ALA A 76 2.22 -3.59 -2.05
C ALA A 76 3.65 -3.37 -1.54
N GLY A 77 4.57 -3.12 -2.45
CA GLY A 77 5.96 -2.79 -2.15
C GLY A 77 6.64 -2.08 -3.31
N TRP A 78 7.73 -1.39 -2.99
CA TRP A 78 8.58 -0.77 -4.00
C TRP A 78 9.49 -1.82 -4.66
N ASP A 79 9.38 -1.95 -5.98
CA ASP A 79 10.28 -2.77 -6.80
C ASP A 79 11.51 -1.94 -7.18
N SER A 80 12.62 -2.16 -6.49
CA SER A 80 13.85 -1.40 -6.70
C SER A 80 14.54 -1.66 -8.04
N GLU A 81 14.26 -2.79 -8.68
CA GLU A 81 14.80 -3.12 -10.01
C GLU A 81 14.04 -2.37 -11.10
N ARG A 82 12.69 -2.31 -10.97
CA ARG A 82 11.80 -1.68 -11.97
C ARG A 82 11.49 -0.23 -11.67
N LYS A 83 11.92 0.27 -10.49
CA LYS A 83 11.68 1.65 -10.04
C LYS A 83 10.20 2.03 -10.05
N GLN A 84 9.36 1.17 -9.48
CA GLN A 84 7.92 1.37 -9.42
C GLN A 84 7.31 0.63 -8.23
N TRP A 85 6.17 1.09 -7.77
CA TRP A 85 5.33 0.34 -6.84
C TRP A 85 4.68 -0.85 -7.55
N ARG A 86 4.58 -1.97 -6.83
CA ARG A 86 3.83 -3.15 -7.26
C ARG A 86 2.88 -3.55 -6.16
N GLN A 87 1.63 -3.86 -6.54
CA GLN A 87 0.61 -4.36 -5.64
C GLN A 87 0.01 -5.63 -6.23
N LEU A 88 -0.11 -6.67 -5.43
CA LEU A 88 -0.90 -7.84 -5.75
C LEU A 88 -2.18 -7.78 -4.94
N TRP A 89 -3.30 -7.76 -5.62
CA TRP A 89 -4.65 -7.84 -5.07
C TRP A 89 -5.23 -9.22 -5.30
N ALA A 90 -5.91 -9.79 -4.29
CA ALA A 90 -6.69 -11.02 -4.39
C ALA A 90 -8.02 -10.84 -3.66
N ASP A 91 -9.14 -11.22 -4.28
CA ASP A 91 -10.47 -11.03 -3.73
C ASP A 91 -11.29 -12.31 -3.61
N SER A 92 -12.45 -12.21 -2.94
CA SER A 92 -13.39 -13.31 -2.72
C SER A 92 -14.03 -13.81 -4.02
N ASP A 93 -14.02 -13.01 -5.09
CA ASP A 93 -14.50 -13.40 -6.43
C ASP A 93 -13.49 -14.23 -7.22
N ARG A 94 -12.40 -14.64 -6.57
CA ARG A 94 -11.31 -15.44 -7.14
C ARG A 94 -10.51 -14.68 -8.21
N ILE A 95 -10.50 -13.36 -8.13
CA ILE A 95 -9.72 -12.51 -9.01
C ILE A 95 -8.38 -12.21 -8.34
N VAL A 96 -7.29 -12.41 -9.08
CA VAL A 96 -5.95 -11.98 -8.69
C VAL A 96 -5.46 -10.98 -9.73
N THR A 97 -5.03 -9.81 -9.27
CA THR A 97 -4.56 -8.74 -10.15
C THR A 97 -3.23 -8.18 -9.64
N VAL A 98 -2.29 -8.03 -10.55
CA VAL A 98 -1.05 -7.28 -10.28
C VAL A 98 -1.21 -5.88 -10.85
N TYR A 99 -0.98 -4.89 -9.99
CA TYR A 99 -0.94 -3.48 -10.35
C TYR A 99 0.49 -2.96 -10.26
N VAL A 100 0.82 -1.99 -11.10
CA VAL A 100 2.11 -1.31 -11.13
C VAL A 100 1.92 0.19 -11.29
N GLY A 101 2.80 0.99 -10.71
CA GLY A 101 2.75 2.44 -10.84
C GLY A 101 3.45 3.17 -9.71
N GLY A 102 2.85 4.24 -9.21
CA GLY A 102 3.39 5.10 -8.17
C GLY A 102 2.90 6.54 -8.28
N PRO A 103 3.60 7.48 -7.63
CA PRO A 103 3.25 8.90 -7.69
C PRO A 103 3.42 9.46 -9.10
N ALA A 104 2.48 10.32 -9.49
CA ALA A 104 2.48 11.04 -10.76
C ALA A 104 2.81 12.54 -10.54
N ALA A 105 3.23 13.20 -11.62
CA ALA A 105 3.67 14.60 -11.56
C ALA A 105 2.56 15.60 -11.15
N ASP A 106 1.31 15.21 -11.30
CA ASP A 106 0.13 16.00 -10.91
C ASP A 106 -0.28 15.83 -9.43
N GLY A 107 0.52 15.09 -8.65
CA GLY A 107 0.25 14.81 -7.24
C GLY A 107 -0.73 13.67 -6.99
N THR A 108 -1.14 12.96 -8.01
CA THR A 108 -1.92 11.72 -7.88
C THR A 108 -1.00 10.52 -7.61
N PHE A 109 -1.57 9.45 -7.05
CA PHE A 109 -0.90 8.15 -6.99
C PHE A 109 -1.69 7.17 -7.85
N VAL A 110 -1.03 6.56 -8.85
CA VAL A 110 -1.69 5.76 -9.88
C VAL A 110 -1.14 4.35 -9.91
N LEU A 111 -2.03 3.36 -9.85
CA LEU A 111 -1.71 1.95 -10.01
C LEU A 111 -2.51 1.39 -11.20
N THR A 112 -1.82 0.82 -12.18
CA THR A 112 -2.44 0.24 -13.38
C THR A 112 -2.16 -1.26 -13.43
N SER A 113 -3.18 -2.07 -13.72
CA SER A 113 -3.01 -3.52 -13.82
C SER A 113 -2.14 -3.91 -15.02
N GLU A 114 -1.44 -5.03 -14.89
CA GLU A 114 -0.96 -5.74 -16.06
C GLU A 114 -2.14 -6.16 -16.96
N PRO A 115 -1.96 -6.28 -18.29
CA PRO A 115 -3.04 -6.70 -19.18
C PRO A 115 -3.58 -8.06 -18.79
N LYS A 116 -4.89 -8.22 -18.71
CA LYS A 116 -5.58 -9.50 -18.54
C LYS A 116 -6.13 -10.02 -19.88
N GLY A 117 -6.73 -11.19 -19.87
CA GLY A 117 -7.38 -11.79 -21.02
C GLY A 117 -8.31 -10.79 -21.71
N GLY A 118 -8.27 -10.71 -23.05
CA GLY A 118 -9.02 -9.71 -23.82
C GLY A 118 -8.41 -8.32 -23.83
N GLY A 119 -7.19 -8.13 -23.27
CA GLY A 119 -6.51 -6.81 -23.28
C GLY A 119 -7.12 -5.78 -22.35
N THR A 120 -7.98 -6.18 -21.39
CA THR A 120 -8.54 -5.25 -20.42
C THR A 120 -7.49 -4.88 -19.38
N ARG A 121 -7.38 -3.59 -19.09
CA ARG A 121 -6.59 -3.02 -18.01
C ARG A 121 -7.48 -2.31 -17.01
N TRP A 122 -7.05 -2.30 -15.76
CA TRP A 122 -7.69 -1.63 -14.65
C TRP A 122 -6.76 -0.60 -14.07
N ARG A 123 -7.30 0.50 -13.52
CA ARG A 123 -6.51 1.56 -12.91
C ARG A 123 -7.17 2.09 -11.66
N TYR A 124 -6.41 2.13 -10.57
CA TYR A 124 -6.70 2.95 -9.41
C TYR A 124 -5.99 4.28 -9.53
N THR A 125 -6.69 5.37 -9.21
CA THR A 125 -6.12 6.71 -9.10
C THR A 125 -6.54 7.30 -7.78
N TYR A 126 -5.57 7.60 -6.92
CA TYR A 126 -5.77 8.32 -5.67
C TYR A 126 -5.44 9.79 -5.88
N ARG A 127 -6.34 10.67 -5.45
CA ARG A 127 -6.21 12.13 -5.60
C ARG A 127 -6.72 12.85 -4.36
N ASN A 128 -6.50 14.16 -4.26
CA ASN A 128 -6.91 14.97 -3.10
C ASN A 128 -6.45 14.33 -1.78
N ILE A 129 -5.20 13.81 -1.78
CA ILE A 129 -4.62 13.08 -0.68
C ILE A 129 -4.43 14.03 0.51
N ARG A 130 -5.08 13.73 1.64
CA ARG A 130 -5.03 14.48 2.90
C ARG A 130 -4.85 13.52 4.07
N PRO A 131 -4.42 14.00 5.25
CA PRO A 131 -4.26 13.14 6.42
C PRO A 131 -5.55 12.43 6.86
N ASP A 132 -6.71 13.03 6.59
CA ASP A 132 -8.04 12.58 7.03
C ASP A 132 -8.91 12.02 5.89
N GLY A 133 -8.51 12.17 4.63
CA GLY A 133 -9.33 11.74 3.50
C GLY A 133 -8.56 11.60 2.20
N VAL A 134 -9.10 10.77 1.29
CA VAL A 134 -8.57 10.59 -0.07
C VAL A 134 -9.71 10.27 -1.03
N ASP A 135 -9.66 10.84 -2.22
CA ASP A 135 -10.56 10.45 -3.31
C ASP A 135 -9.91 9.35 -4.14
N ALA A 136 -10.68 8.32 -4.46
CA ALA A 136 -10.22 7.23 -5.31
C ALA A 136 -11.13 7.03 -6.51
N GLU A 137 -10.54 6.63 -7.62
CA GLU A 137 -11.23 6.23 -8.83
C GLU A 137 -10.73 4.87 -9.30
N TYR A 138 -11.65 3.99 -9.64
CA TYR A 138 -11.37 2.73 -10.31
C TYR A 138 -11.93 2.79 -11.72
N ALA A 139 -11.07 2.63 -12.70
CA ALA A 139 -11.40 2.73 -14.13
C ALA A 139 -10.91 1.51 -14.90
N SER A 140 -11.55 1.23 -16.03
CA SER A 140 -11.13 0.18 -16.94
C SER A 140 -10.96 0.71 -18.37
N ARG A 141 -10.13 0.02 -19.16
CA ARG A 141 -10.06 0.22 -20.61
C ARG A 141 -9.81 -1.11 -21.32
N VAL A 142 -10.24 -1.20 -22.55
CA VAL A 142 -9.97 -2.33 -23.45
C VAL A 142 -8.91 -1.90 -24.47
N GLY A 143 -7.90 -2.75 -24.64
CA GLY A 143 -6.75 -2.44 -25.51
C GLY A 143 -5.77 -1.44 -24.89
N GLU A 144 -4.67 -1.17 -25.58
CA GLU A 144 -3.63 -0.27 -25.09
C GLU A 144 -4.00 1.20 -25.24
N ASP A 145 -4.72 1.55 -26.30
CA ASP A 145 -5.04 2.94 -26.66
C ASP A 145 -6.51 3.31 -26.42
N GLY A 146 -7.32 2.40 -25.87
CA GLY A 146 -8.72 2.66 -25.55
C GLY A 146 -8.89 3.74 -24.48
N PRO A 147 -10.02 4.48 -24.49
CA PRO A 147 -10.31 5.44 -23.43
C PRO A 147 -10.52 4.72 -22.09
N TRP A 148 -10.13 5.39 -20.99
CA TRP A 148 -10.49 4.96 -19.65
C TRP A 148 -11.96 5.27 -19.38
N SER A 149 -12.69 4.29 -18.85
CA SER A 149 -14.08 4.43 -18.40
C SER A 149 -14.11 4.20 -16.89
N THR A 150 -14.62 5.17 -16.16
CA THR A 150 -14.78 5.06 -14.71
C THR A 150 -15.80 3.96 -14.40
N VAL A 151 -15.40 3.00 -13.58
CA VAL A 151 -16.25 1.92 -13.06
C VAL A 151 -16.82 2.32 -11.71
N TRP A 152 -15.98 2.95 -10.88
CA TRP A 152 -16.35 3.42 -9.56
C TRP A 152 -15.48 4.63 -9.18
N SER A 153 -16.03 5.54 -8.40
CA SER A 153 -15.30 6.61 -7.74
C SER A 153 -15.95 6.92 -6.41
N GLY A 154 -15.15 7.21 -5.40
CA GLY A 154 -15.62 7.52 -4.06
C GLY A 154 -14.61 8.33 -3.26
N HIS A 155 -15.03 8.67 -2.06
CA HIS A 155 -14.21 9.33 -1.06
C HIS A 155 -14.03 8.39 0.12
N PHE A 156 -12.80 8.30 0.61
CA PHE A 156 -12.50 7.56 1.83
C PHE A 156 -12.17 8.52 2.95
N ASP A 157 -12.89 8.39 4.06
CA ASP A 157 -12.57 9.02 5.33
C ASP A 157 -11.64 8.12 6.14
N ARG A 158 -10.64 8.69 6.78
CA ARG A 158 -9.81 7.97 7.73
C ARG A 158 -10.57 7.81 9.05
N ILE A 159 -10.85 6.57 9.44
CA ILE A 159 -11.59 6.23 10.66
C ILE A 159 -10.69 5.72 11.80
N GLY A 160 -9.40 5.55 11.54
CA GLY A 160 -8.43 5.11 12.54
C GLY A 160 -7.00 5.47 12.17
N PRO A 161 -6.09 5.51 13.16
CA PRO A 161 -4.69 5.83 12.92
C PRO A 161 -4.02 4.79 12.01
N PRO A 162 -2.89 5.14 11.39
CA PRO A 162 -2.05 4.15 10.75
C PRO A 162 -1.73 3.02 11.73
N GLY A 163 -2.03 1.78 11.34
CA GLY A 163 -1.64 0.61 12.13
C GLY A 163 -0.11 0.47 12.16
N ASN A 164 0.44 0.21 13.35
CA ASN A 164 1.87 -0.08 13.54
C ASN A 164 2.20 -1.47 13.00
#